data_5b50b13f835803d05a75994fb88c8a8b
#
_entry.id   5b50b13f835803d05a75994fb88c8a8b
#
_cell.length_a   1.000
_cell.length_b   1.000
_cell.length_c   1.000
_cell.angle_alpha   90.00
_cell.angle_beta   90.00
_cell.angle_gamma   90.00
#
_symmetry.space_group_name_H-M   'P 1'
#
loop_
_entity.id
_entity.type
_entity.pdbx_description
1 polymer ?
#
loop_
_entity_poly.entity_id
_entity_poly.type
_entity_poly.pdbx_seq_one_letter_code
_entity_poly.pdbx_strand_id
1 'polypeptide(L)'
;IQFPFGTLAVNVVGCALVGFLAELADHRGVLSGETRAFLIVGLLGGFTTFSAFGNETMNLLRDRELWLACGNIVGHTILGLVAVWLGYSTASFFWK
;
A
#
# COMPACT_ATOMS: atom_id res chain seq x y z
N ILE A 1 5.09 -10.30 -21.88
CA ILE A 1 5.29 -9.63 -20.60
C ILE A 1 4.01 -9.62 -19.81
N GLN A 2 4.10 -9.75 -18.51
CA GLN A 2 2.93 -9.85 -17.66
C GLN A 2 2.79 -8.63 -16.77
N PHE A 3 1.54 -8.31 -16.44
CA PHE A 3 1.24 -7.27 -15.47
C PHE A 3 1.73 -7.73 -14.08
N PRO A 4 2.34 -6.84 -13.26
CA PRO A 4 2.91 -7.23 -11.97
C PRO A 4 1.84 -7.36 -10.89
N PHE A 5 1.00 -8.39 -10.98
CA PHE A 5 -0.08 -8.61 -10.02
C PHE A 5 0.42 -8.90 -8.60
N GLY A 6 1.57 -9.57 -8.48
CA GLY A 6 2.14 -9.89 -7.17
C GLY A 6 2.46 -8.63 -6.37
N THR A 7 3.16 -7.69 -6.99
CA THR A 7 3.51 -6.41 -6.36
C THR A 7 2.26 -5.60 -6.04
N LEU A 8 1.29 -5.60 -6.96
CA LEU A 8 0.04 -4.90 -6.73
C LEU A 8 -0.70 -5.48 -5.51
N ALA A 9 -0.80 -6.80 -5.44
CA ALA A 9 -1.48 -7.47 -4.32
C ALA A 9 -0.80 -7.16 -2.99
N VAL A 10 0.52 -7.25 -2.93
CA VAL A 10 1.28 -6.94 -1.71
C VAL A 10 1.08 -5.49 -1.30
N ASN A 11 1.13 -4.58 -2.26
CA ASN A 11 0.95 -3.15 -1.97
C ASN A 11 -0.47 -2.84 -1.50
N VAL A 12 -1.48 -3.46 -2.10
CA VAL A 12 -2.88 -3.27 -1.67
C VAL A 12 -3.08 -3.78 -0.25
N VAL A 13 -2.56 -4.98 0.07
CA VAL A 13 -2.64 -5.53 1.43
C VAL A 13 -1.90 -4.64 2.40
N GLY A 14 -0.69 -4.21 2.05
CA GLY A 14 0.11 -3.33 2.91
C GLY A 14 -0.58 -2.00 3.16
N CYS A 15 -1.20 -1.42 2.13
CA CYS A 15 -1.94 -0.16 2.26
C CYS A 15 -3.15 -0.32 3.19
N ALA A 16 -3.87 -1.43 3.09
CA ALA A 16 -4.99 -1.70 3.98
C ALA A 16 -4.51 -1.81 5.43
N LEU A 17 -3.39 -2.50 5.66
CA LEU A 17 -2.82 -2.62 7.00
C LEU A 17 -2.32 -1.28 7.53
N VAL A 18 -1.69 -0.47 6.68
CA VAL A 18 -1.24 0.87 7.08
C VAL A 18 -2.44 1.72 7.51
N GLY A 19 -3.51 1.70 6.71
CA GLY A 19 -4.71 2.46 7.03
C GLY A 19 -5.33 2.02 8.35
N PHE A 20 -5.42 0.72 8.56
CA PHE A 20 -5.97 0.15 9.80
C PHE A 20 -5.13 0.57 11.01
N LEU A 21 -3.81 0.37 10.94
CA LEU A 21 -2.92 0.68 12.06
C LEU A 21 -2.78 2.18 12.30
N ALA A 22 -2.80 2.98 11.23
CA ALA A 22 -2.73 4.43 11.37
C ALA A 22 -3.96 4.97 12.11
N GLU A 23 -5.14 4.44 11.81
CA GLU A 23 -6.34 4.84 12.52
C GLU A 23 -6.25 4.51 14.02
N LEU A 24 -5.78 3.30 14.35
CA LEU A 24 -5.62 2.92 15.74
C LEU A 24 -4.60 3.80 16.46
N ALA A 25 -3.49 4.12 15.80
CA ALA A 25 -2.42 4.92 16.40
C ALA A 25 -2.81 6.39 16.55
N ASP A 26 -3.38 6.96 15.48
CA ASP A 26 -3.56 8.41 15.39
C ASP A 26 -4.86 8.90 16.02
N HIS A 27 -5.91 8.10 15.97
CA HIS A 27 -7.23 8.52 16.41
C HIS A 27 -7.78 7.74 17.60
N ARG A 28 -7.26 6.53 17.85
CA ARG A 28 -7.74 5.69 18.95
C ARG A 28 -6.73 5.54 20.08
N GLY A 29 -5.49 6.01 19.87
CA GLY A 29 -4.46 5.97 20.89
C GLY A 29 -4.02 4.58 21.29
N VAL A 30 -4.23 3.58 20.42
CA VAL A 30 -3.98 2.17 20.74
C VAL A 30 -2.49 1.85 20.71
N LEU A 31 -1.73 2.51 19.82
CA LEU A 31 -0.31 2.22 19.64
C LEU A 31 0.55 3.36 20.17
N SER A 32 1.67 3.02 20.83
CA SER A 32 2.66 4.01 21.21
C SER A 32 3.37 4.57 19.96
N GLY A 33 4.00 5.74 20.09
CA GLY A 33 4.74 6.34 18.99
C GLY A 33 5.83 5.43 18.43
N GLU A 34 6.53 4.72 19.32
CA GLU A 34 7.60 3.80 18.90
C GLU A 34 7.03 2.58 18.18
N THR A 35 5.96 2.02 18.71
CA THR A 35 5.28 0.88 18.07
C THR A 35 4.73 1.27 16.72
N ARG A 36 4.14 2.46 16.63
CA ARG A 36 3.64 2.99 15.37
C ARG A 36 4.75 3.10 14.33
N ALA A 37 5.89 3.68 14.71
CA ALA A 37 7.03 3.81 13.81
C ALA A 37 7.53 2.45 13.35
N PHE A 38 7.67 1.50 14.26
CA PHE A 38 8.15 0.16 13.93
C PHE A 38 7.20 -0.54 12.96
N LEU A 39 5.90 -0.54 13.25
CA LEU A 39 4.93 -1.26 12.42
C LEU A 39 4.68 -0.58 11.09
N ILE A 40 4.50 0.73 11.08
CA ILE A 40 4.12 1.43 9.86
C ILE A 40 5.34 1.71 8.99
N VAL A 41 6.40 2.26 9.53
CA VAL A 41 7.58 2.60 8.75
C VAL A 41 8.44 1.37 8.49
N GLY A 42 8.64 0.52 9.49
CA GLY A 42 9.53 -0.63 9.38
C GLY A 42 8.90 -1.82 8.70
N LEU A 43 7.93 -2.47 9.36
CA LEU A 43 7.35 -3.71 8.83
C LEU A 43 6.53 -3.49 7.57
N LEU A 44 5.58 -2.57 7.63
CA LEU A 44 4.68 -2.35 6.50
C LEU A 44 5.34 -1.63 5.35
N GLY A 45 6.37 -0.83 5.62
CA GLY A 45 7.19 -0.23 4.57
C GLY A 45 7.85 -1.28 3.69
N GLY A 46 8.19 -2.43 4.27
CA GLY A 46 8.74 -3.55 3.52
C GLY A 46 7.73 -4.21 2.59
N PHE A 47 6.44 -4.18 2.96
CA PHE A 47 5.38 -4.70 2.10
C PHE A 47 5.07 -3.77 0.94
N THR A 48 5.06 -2.47 1.20
CA THR A 48 4.68 -1.49 0.20
C THR A 48 5.92 -0.84 -0.40
N THR A 49 6.71 -1.62 -1.17
CA THR A 49 7.96 -1.11 -1.70
C THR A 49 7.73 -0.30 -2.97
N PHE A 50 7.94 0.99 -2.88
CA PHE A 50 7.89 1.87 -4.03
C PHE A 50 8.96 1.49 -5.05
N SER A 51 10.11 0.99 -4.59
CA SER A 51 11.20 0.57 -5.48
C SER A 51 10.79 -0.59 -6.39
N ALA A 52 10.07 -1.57 -5.86
CA ALA A 52 9.58 -2.69 -6.69
C ALA A 52 8.59 -2.19 -7.73
N PHE A 53 7.66 -1.33 -7.32
CA PHE A 53 6.69 -0.71 -8.22
C PHE A 53 7.40 0.09 -9.32
N GLY A 54 8.37 0.91 -8.94
CA GLY A 54 9.13 1.72 -9.89
C GLY A 54 9.90 0.87 -10.88
N ASN A 55 10.57 -0.17 -10.40
CA ASN A 55 11.34 -1.05 -11.25
C ASN A 55 10.44 -1.78 -12.26
N GLU A 56 9.30 -2.30 -11.80
CA GLU A 56 8.37 -3.00 -12.67
C GLU A 56 7.74 -2.07 -13.70
N THR A 57 7.39 -0.85 -13.30
CA THR A 57 6.86 0.14 -14.22
C THR A 57 7.90 0.50 -15.30
N MET A 58 9.15 0.72 -14.89
CA MET A 58 10.21 1.02 -15.84
C MET A 58 10.49 -0.14 -16.80
N ASN A 59 10.39 -1.37 -16.30
CA ASN A 59 10.55 -2.53 -17.18
C ASN A 59 9.44 -2.60 -18.21
N LEU A 60 8.21 -2.30 -17.83
CA LEU A 60 7.09 -2.26 -18.77
C LEU A 60 7.30 -1.17 -19.82
N LEU A 61 7.78 -0.01 -19.43
CA LEU A 61 8.07 1.08 -20.37
C LEU A 61 9.21 0.69 -21.29
N ARG A 62 10.25 0.07 -20.76
CA ARG A 62 11.42 -0.37 -21.55
C ARG A 62 11.03 -1.39 -22.59
N ASP A 63 10.07 -2.27 -22.27
CA ASP A 63 9.56 -3.29 -23.18
C ASP A 63 8.44 -2.76 -24.08
N ARG A 64 8.21 -1.45 -24.06
CA ARG A 64 7.18 -0.76 -24.84
C ARG A 64 5.75 -1.24 -24.54
N GLU A 65 5.53 -1.70 -23.32
CA GLU A 65 4.21 -2.10 -22.85
C GLU A 65 3.54 -0.91 -22.16
N LEU A 66 3.25 0.11 -22.97
CA LEU A 66 2.78 1.40 -22.46
C LEU A 66 1.46 1.28 -21.71
N TRP A 67 0.53 0.48 -22.24
CA TRP A 67 -0.77 0.33 -21.58
C TRP A 67 -0.65 -0.38 -20.24
N LEU A 68 0.22 -1.38 -20.15
CA LEU A 68 0.46 -2.07 -18.88
C LEU A 68 1.16 -1.16 -17.89
N ALA A 69 2.10 -0.34 -18.35
CA ALA A 69 2.77 0.62 -17.47
C ALA A 69 1.78 1.63 -16.90
N CYS A 70 0.92 2.19 -17.76
CA CYS A 70 -0.12 3.12 -17.32
C CYS A 70 -1.09 2.43 -16.37
N GLY A 71 -1.50 1.21 -16.68
CA GLY A 71 -2.38 0.43 -15.81
C GLY A 71 -1.75 0.16 -14.47
N ASN A 72 -0.44 -0.11 -14.44
CA ASN A 72 0.27 -0.33 -13.19
C ASN A 72 0.28 0.93 -12.32
N ILE A 73 0.58 2.09 -12.91
CA ILE A 73 0.59 3.37 -12.19
C ILE A 73 -0.80 3.70 -11.66
N VAL A 74 -1.81 3.64 -12.52
CA VAL A 74 -3.19 3.97 -12.14
C VAL A 74 -3.72 2.97 -11.11
N GLY A 75 -3.47 1.68 -11.36
CA GLY A 75 -3.92 0.62 -10.45
C GLY A 75 -3.34 0.76 -9.06
N HIS A 76 -2.02 0.96 -8.95
CA HIS A 76 -1.39 1.15 -7.65
C HIS A 76 -1.92 2.39 -6.95
N THR A 77 -2.09 3.49 -7.68
CA THR A 77 -2.57 4.73 -7.09
C THR A 77 -3.99 4.60 -6.57
N ILE A 78 -4.90 4.12 -7.42
CA ILE A 78 -6.32 4.05 -7.06
C ILE A 78 -6.56 2.95 -6.03
N LEU A 79 -6.09 1.73 -6.30
CA LEU A 79 -6.33 0.61 -5.40
C LEU A 79 -5.59 0.79 -4.08
N GLY A 80 -4.40 1.39 -4.11
CA GLY A 80 -3.67 1.68 -2.89
C GLY A 80 -4.41 2.68 -2.00
N LEU A 81 -4.90 3.76 -2.59
CA LEU A 81 -5.65 4.76 -1.83
C LEU A 81 -6.98 4.20 -1.29
N VAL A 82 -7.68 3.41 -2.11
CA VAL A 82 -8.91 2.74 -1.66
C VAL A 82 -8.59 1.77 -0.52
N ALA A 83 -7.49 1.04 -0.62
CA ALA A 83 -7.09 0.08 0.41
C ALA A 83 -6.77 0.77 1.74
N VAL A 84 -6.06 1.91 1.70
CA VAL A 84 -5.78 2.70 2.91
C VAL A 84 -7.10 3.15 3.54
N TRP A 85 -8.01 3.66 2.72
CA TRP A 85 -9.31 4.13 3.22
C TRP A 85 -10.13 2.98 3.82
N LEU A 86 -10.12 1.81 3.20
CA LEU A 86 -10.83 0.64 3.72
C LEU A 86 -10.23 0.17 5.05
N GLY A 87 -8.92 0.14 5.17
CA GLY A 87 -8.26 -0.22 6.43
C GLY A 87 -8.60 0.75 7.54
N TYR A 88 -8.53 2.02 7.25
CA TYR A 88 -8.88 3.12 8.12
C TYR A 88 -10.32 2.99 8.60
N SER A 89 -11.25 2.78 7.66
CA SER A 89 -12.68 2.66 7.98
C SER A 89 -12.98 1.41 8.81
N THR A 90 -12.29 0.31 8.53
CA THR A 90 -12.45 -0.93 9.27
C THR A 90 -12.02 -0.75 10.73
N ALA A 91 -10.86 -0.12 10.93
CA ALA A 91 -10.39 0.16 12.29
C ALA A 91 -11.37 1.07 13.02
N SER A 92 -11.86 2.10 12.35
CA SER A 92 -12.81 3.03 12.93
C SER A 92 -14.12 2.34 13.33
N PHE A 93 -14.55 1.35 12.52
CA PHE A 93 -15.76 0.59 12.81
C PHE A 93 -15.61 -0.26 14.07
N PHE A 94 -14.45 -0.97 14.20
CA PHE A 94 -14.26 -1.90 15.30
C PHE A 94 -13.77 -1.25 16.59
N TRP A 95 -13.18 -0.07 16.53
CA TRP A 95 -12.67 0.64 17.72
C TRP A 95 -13.36 1.99 17.87
N LYS A 96 -14.64 1.96 18.06
CA LYS A 96 -15.42 3.17 18.31
C LYS A 96 -15.33 3.65 19.75
#